data_6a75b71fc7011f28281d2dc0fffcb6fc
#
_entry.id   6a75b71fc7011f28281d2dc0fffcb6fc
#
_cell.length_a   1.000
_cell.length_b   1.000
_cell.length_c   1.000
_cell.angle_alpha   90.00
_cell.angle_beta   90.00
_cell.angle_gamma   90.00
#
_symmetry.space_group_name_H-M   'P 1'
#
loop_
_entity.id
_entity.type
_entity.pdbx_description
1 polymer ?
#
loop_
_entity_poly.entity_id
_entity_poly.type
_entity_poly.pdbx_seq_one_letter_code
_entity_poly.pdbx_strand_id
1 'polypeptide(L)'
;DNNDITYFEISFDDGSSPITLFPKVQTDSNSDMIVFSPDVNNDFLEDFYVHVRTYPDPDQEVIWSDKDSVYVKIDEIFYLNDFVSSIESINTKSNGINSNQFLVEANIRIQAEGQEYVARPAYIIDDNQVGFIPDIIDDLGIKVYLSEILPKEDKFKISFETTQKNWVIIEASKKPLINLMWIGFFIMIFGLSLSFNKIKFTNV
;
A
#
# COMPACT_ATOMS: atom_id res chain seq x y z
N ASP A 1 18.31 17.87 10.60
CA ASP A 1 16.85 17.72 10.63
C ASP A 1 16.51 16.53 9.72
N ASN A 2 16.23 15.39 10.34
CA ASN A 2 15.92 14.15 9.63
C ASN A 2 14.37 14.03 9.54
N ASN A 3 13.76 14.94 8.80
CA ASN A 3 12.33 14.90 8.53
C ASN A 3 12.12 14.31 7.14
N ASP A 4 11.53 13.12 7.08
CA ASP A 4 11.12 12.52 5.83
C ASP A 4 9.75 13.07 5.42
N ILE A 5 9.67 13.58 4.18
CA ILE A 5 8.43 14.13 3.63
C ILE A 5 8.02 13.27 2.44
N THR A 6 6.85 12.65 2.55
CA THR A 6 6.23 11.89 1.48
C THR A 6 5.10 12.71 0.84
N TYR A 7 5.14 12.88 -0.47
CA TYR A 7 4.10 13.56 -1.25
C TYR A 7 3.25 12.53 -1.98
N PHE A 8 1.94 12.75 -1.99
CA PHE A 8 0.99 11.95 -2.76
C PHE A 8 0.48 12.80 -3.92
N GLU A 9 0.67 12.33 -5.14
CA GLU A 9 0.09 12.97 -6.33
C GLU A 9 -1.30 12.40 -6.56
N ILE A 10 -2.32 13.24 -6.45
CA ILE A 10 -3.72 12.85 -6.60
C ILE A 10 -4.36 13.68 -7.69
N SER A 11 -4.75 13.02 -8.77
CA SER A 11 -5.40 13.66 -9.91
C SER A 11 -6.88 13.30 -9.95
N PHE A 12 -7.73 14.32 -10.07
CA PHE A 12 -9.17 14.19 -10.27
C PHE A 12 -9.49 14.61 -11.70
N ASP A 13 -10.15 13.73 -12.43
CA ASP A 13 -10.66 14.02 -13.77
C ASP A 13 -12.19 13.81 -13.74
N ASP A 14 -12.93 14.90 -13.82
CA ASP A 14 -14.40 14.92 -13.92
C ASP A 14 -14.87 15.20 -15.36
N GLY A 15 -13.95 15.11 -16.34
CA GLY A 15 -14.22 15.39 -17.74
C GLY A 15 -14.11 16.87 -18.12
N SER A 16 -13.71 17.74 -17.20
CA SER A 16 -13.40 19.15 -17.48
C SER A 16 -11.88 19.37 -17.58
N SER A 17 -11.29 20.02 -16.61
CA SER A 17 -9.83 20.17 -16.51
C SER A 17 -9.33 19.31 -15.34
N PRO A 18 -8.37 18.42 -15.54
CA PRO A 18 -7.85 17.61 -14.44
C PRO A 18 -7.23 18.51 -13.37
N ILE A 19 -7.60 18.25 -12.12
CA ILE A 19 -7.06 18.93 -10.94
C ILE A 19 -6.08 17.98 -10.28
N THR A 20 -4.82 18.38 -10.13
CA THR A 20 -3.80 17.61 -9.42
C THR A 20 -3.44 18.29 -8.11
N LEU A 21 -3.46 17.54 -7.02
CA LEU A 21 -3.16 17.99 -5.66
C LEU A 21 -2.06 17.12 -5.06
N PHE A 22 -1.25 17.72 -4.17
CA PHE A 22 -0.08 17.10 -3.56
C PHE A 22 -0.15 17.17 -2.03
N PRO A 23 -1.10 16.48 -1.37
CA PRO A 23 -1.08 16.37 0.07
C PRO A 23 0.19 15.66 0.53
N LYS A 24 0.70 16.01 1.70
CA LYS A 24 1.96 15.45 2.20
C LYS A 24 1.82 14.93 3.62
N VAL A 25 2.65 13.94 3.91
CA VAL A 25 2.89 13.40 5.24
C VAL A 25 4.34 13.65 5.61
N GLN A 26 4.56 14.19 6.78
CA GLN A 26 5.89 14.46 7.33
C GLN A 26 6.06 13.63 8.58
N THR A 27 7.08 12.80 8.61
CA THR A 27 7.50 12.02 9.77
C THR A 27 8.72 12.66 10.41
N ASP A 28 8.68 12.85 11.73
CA ASP A 28 9.85 13.31 12.49
C ASP A 28 10.42 12.11 13.24
N SER A 29 11.58 11.62 12.78
CA SER A 29 12.27 10.47 13.35
C SER A 29 12.74 10.67 14.82
N ASN A 30 12.70 11.90 15.33
CA ASN A 30 13.11 12.17 16.71
C ASN A 30 11.93 12.14 17.70
N SER A 31 10.70 12.28 17.23
CA SER A 31 9.52 12.43 18.10
C SER A 31 8.38 11.45 17.81
N ASP A 32 8.57 10.49 16.90
CA ASP A 32 7.53 9.58 16.40
C ASP A 32 6.23 10.31 15.98
N MET A 33 6.35 11.60 15.66
CA MET A 33 5.21 12.42 15.28
C MET A 33 4.99 12.40 13.79
N ILE A 34 3.76 12.07 13.38
CA ILE A 34 3.33 12.12 11.99
C ILE A 34 2.45 13.35 11.80
N VAL A 35 2.84 14.25 10.92
CA VAL A 35 2.10 15.46 10.58
C VAL A 35 1.51 15.35 9.18
N PHE A 36 0.19 15.43 9.10
CA PHE A 36 -0.55 15.41 7.85
C PHE A 36 -0.81 16.84 7.39
N SER A 37 -0.37 17.17 6.18
CA SER A 37 -0.61 18.48 5.58
C SER A 37 -1.50 18.31 4.35
N PRO A 38 -2.69 18.91 4.36
CA PRO A 38 -3.58 18.89 3.21
C PRO A 38 -3.05 19.75 2.06
N ASP A 39 -3.59 19.50 0.88
CA ASP A 39 -3.48 20.42 -0.25
C ASP A 39 -4.88 20.85 -0.72
N VAL A 40 -4.98 22.09 -1.20
CA VAL A 40 -6.26 22.71 -1.54
C VAL A 40 -6.13 23.44 -2.87
N ASN A 41 -6.97 23.09 -3.82
CA ASN A 41 -7.18 23.90 -5.00
C ASN A 41 -8.38 24.85 -4.73
N ASN A 42 -8.08 26.15 -4.70
CA ASN A 42 -9.09 27.18 -4.47
C ASN A 42 -9.58 27.71 -5.82
N ASP A 43 -10.87 27.55 -6.08
CA ASP A 43 -11.56 28.19 -7.19
C ASP A 43 -12.65 29.13 -6.64
N PHE A 44 -13.13 30.08 -7.48
CA PHE A 44 -14.12 31.06 -7.06
C PHE A 44 -15.46 30.41 -6.63
N LEU A 45 -15.86 29.34 -7.31
CA LEU A 45 -17.13 28.66 -7.07
C LEU A 45 -17.00 27.49 -6.09
N GLU A 46 -15.82 26.88 -5.97
CA GLU A 46 -15.63 25.68 -5.17
C GLU A 46 -14.16 25.47 -4.79
N ASP A 47 -13.94 24.96 -3.58
CA ASP A 47 -12.63 24.54 -3.15
C ASP A 47 -12.56 23.00 -3.17
N PHE A 48 -11.49 22.47 -3.76
CA PHE A 48 -11.11 21.08 -3.66
C PHE A 48 -10.07 20.91 -2.56
N TYR A 49 -10.41 20.11 -1.56
CA TYR A 49 -9.57 19.83 -0.41
C TYR A 49 -9.23 18.35 -0.36
N VAL A 50 -7.94 18.03 -0.26
CA VAL A 50 -7.45 16.66 -0.13
C VAL A 50 -6.47 16.56 1.01
N HIS A 51 -6.63 15.54 1.84
CA HIS A 51 -5.64 15.22 2.86
C HIS A 51 -5.52 13.70 3.05
N VAL A 52 -4.34 13.29 3.52
CA VAL A 52 -4.08 11.91 3.93
C VAL A 52 -4.59 11.75 5.37
N ARG A 53 -5.46 10.75 5.60
CA ARG A 53 -5.99 10.45 6.93
C ARG A 53 -5.17 9.41 7.67
N THR A 54 -4.68 8.44 6.93
CA THR A 54 -3.89 7.35 7.50
C THR A 54 -2.75 7.03 6.56
N TYR A 55 -1.60 6.89 7.13
CA TYR A 55 -0.36 6.52 6.47
C TYR A 55 0.24 5.34 7.22
N PRO A 56 0.66 4.27 6.55
CA PRO A 56 1.32 3.16 7.21
C PRO A 56 2.64 3.65 7.82
N ASP A 57 2.92 3.21 9.02
CA ASP A 57 4.19 3.48 9.67
C ASP A 57 5.30 2.73 8.91
N PRO A 58 6.28 3.43 8.31
CA PRO A 58 7.35 2.78 7.55
C PRO A 58 8.27 1.94 8.43
N ASP A 59 8.32 2.20 9.73
CA ASP A 59 9.16 1.47 10.71
C ASP A 59 8.39 0.31 11.37
N GLN A 60 7.11 0.12 11.03
CA GLN A 60 6.32 -0.98 11.57
C GLN A 60 6.83 -2.31 11.03
N GLU A 61 7.17 -3.23 11.93
CA GLU A 61 7.52 -4.60 11.54
C GLU A 61 6.39 -5.26 10.76
N VAL A 62 6.75 -5.93 9.67
CA VAL A 62 5.80 -6.68 8.84
C VAL A 62 5.28 -7.87 9.63
N ILE A 63 3.99 -7.86 9.93
CA ILE A 63 3.32 -8.97 10.61
C ILE A 63 2.81 -9.95 9.54
N TRP A 64 3.35 -11.17 9.58
CA TRP A 64 2.92 -12.26 8.72
C TRP A 64 1.80 -13.08 9.38
N SER A 65 0.88 -13.57 8.58
CA SER A 65 -0.18 -14.49 9.03
C SER A 65 0.38 -15.83 9.51
N ASP A 66 -0.46 -16.67 10.07
CA ASP A 66 -0.16 -18.08 10.23
C ASP A 66 0.11 -18.71 8.84
N LYS A 67 1.00 -19.70 8.85
CA LYS A 67 1.41 -20.41 7.63
C LYS A 67 0.31 -21.36 7.16
N ASP A 68 -0.18 -21.11 5.95
CA ASP A 68 -1.08 -22.02 5.24
C ASP A 68 -0.31 -22.90 4.24
N SER A 69 -0.90 -23.99 3.76
CA SER A 69 -0.20 -24.90 2.84
C SER A 69 -1.13 -25.70 1.95
N VAL A 70 -0.63 -26.01 0.75
CA VAL A 70 -1.31 -26.81 -0.26
C VAL A 70 -0.36 -27.83 -0.88
N TYR A 71 -0.87 -29.02 -1.25
CA TYR A 71 -0.14 -30.05 -1.99
C TYR A 71 -0.54 -29.99 -3.45
N VAL A 72 0.43 -29.77 -4.33
CA VAL A 72 0.19 -29.55 -5.76
C VAL A 72 1.21 -30.29 -6.62
N LYS A 73 0.85 -30.57 -7.87
CA LYS A 73 1.74 -31.08 -8.90
C LYS A 73 2.26 -29.96 -9.81
N ILE A 74 3.26 -30.27 -10.63
CA ILE A 74 3.68 -29.38 -11.70
C ILE A 74 2.49 -29.16 -12.66
N ASP A 75 2.32 -27.94 -13.15
CA ASP A 75 1.23 -27.48 -14.03
C ASP A 75 -0.19 -27.55 -13.41
N GLU A 76 -0.33 -27.98 -12.17
CA GLU A 76 -1.61 -27.94 -11.46
C GLU A 76 -1.91 -26.50 -10.99
N ILE A 77 -3.16 -26.05 -11.20
CA ILE A 77 -3.61 -24.75 -10.72
C ILE A 77 -3.98 -24.86 -9.24
N PHE A 78 -3.48 -23.93 -8.44
CA PHE A 78 -3.80 -23.79 -7.03
C PHE A 78 -3.93 -22.33 -6.64
N TYR A 79 -4.33 -22.07 -5.40
CA TYR A 79 -4.50 -20.71 -4.90
C TYR A 79 -3.49 -20.43 -3.79
N LEU A 80 -2.79 -19.30 -3.91
CA LEU A 80 -2.05 -18.67 -2.83
C LEU A 80 -2.89 -17.49 -2.35
N ASN A 81 -3.61 -17.67 -1.25
CA ASN A 81 -4.67 -16.76 -0.84
C ASN A 81 -5.69 -16.57 -1.99
N ASP A 82 -5.87 -15.35 -2.50
CA ASP A 82 -6.80 -15.01 -3.59
C ASP A 82 -6.15 -15.08 -4.98
N PHE A 83 -4.87 -15.47 -5.10
CA PHE A 83 -4.14 -15.44 -6.35
C PHE A 83 -4.06 -16.82 -7.01
N VAL A 84 -4.34 -16.85 -8.30
CA VAL A 84 -4.23 -18.07 -9.11
C VAL A 84 -2.75 -18.37 -9.38
N SER A 85 -2.31 -19.58 -9.06
CA SER A 85 -0.91 -19.95 -9.11
C SER A 85 -0.71 -21.33 -9.75
N SER A 86 0.48 -21.57 -10.29
CA SER A 86 0.90 -22.89 -10.79
C SER A 86 2.42 -23.05 -10.67
N ILE A 87 2.90 -24.28 -10.42
CA ILE A 87 4.33 -24.59 -10.49
C ILE A 87 4.68 -24.83 -11.96
N GLU A 88 5.53 -23.98 -12.54
CA GLU A 88 5.99 -24.15 -13.93
C GLU A 88 7.13 -25.16 -14.05
N SER A 89 8.07 -25.13 -13.12
CA SER A 89 9.22 -26.00 -13.13
C SER A 89 9.87 -26.12 -11.77
N ILE A 90 10.57 -27.24 -11.56
CA ILE A 90 11.42 -27.48 -10.42
C ILE A 90 12.85 -27.63 -10.90
N ASN A 91 13.75 -26.83 -10.39
CA ASN A 91 15.16 -26.83 -10.72
C ASN A 91 15.97 -27.39 -9.55
N THR A 92 16.81 -28.38 -9.83
CA THR A 92 17.72 -28.94 -8.83
C THR A 92 19.15 -28.50 -9.15
N LYS A 93 19.80 -27.87 -8.19
CA LYS A 93 21.20 -27.45 -8.28
C LYS A 93 22.01 -28.22 -7.25
N SER A 94 23.11 -28.85 -7.65
CA SER A 94 24.08 -29.50 -6.76
C SER A 94 25.34 -28.62 -6.69
N ASN A 95 25.75 -28.25 -5.50
CA ASN A 95 26.96 -27.44 -5.28
C ASN A 95 28.21 -28.31 -5.24
N GLY A 96 28.74 -28.70 -6.45
CA GLY A 96 30.08 -29.22 -6.63
C GLY A 96 30.29 -30.70 -6.28
N ILE A 97 31.45 -31.22 -6.70
CA ILE A 97 31.81 -32.66 -6.73
C ILE A 97 31.95 -33.29 -5.32
N ASN A 98 31.98 -32.49 -4.23
CA ASN A 98 32.24 -32.93 -2.88
C ASN A 98 31.27 -32.41 -1.81
N SER A 99 30.17 -31.77 -2.16
CA SER A 99 29.18 -31.32 -1.19
C SER A 99 27.88 -32.15 -1.29
N ASN A 100 27.44 -32.74 -0.18
CA ASN A 100 26.14 -33.38 -0.07
C ASN A 100 24.99 -32.37 -0.03
N GLN A 101 25.21 -31.14 -0.53
CA GLN A 101 24.25 -30.08 -0.53
C GLN A 101 23.47 -30.05 -1.83
N PHE A 102 22.16 -30.17 -1.71
CA PHE A 102 21.21 -30.07 -2.82
C PHE A 102 20.28 -28.88 -2.58
N LEU A 103 20.16 -28.06 -3.59
CA LEU A 103 19.19 -26.96 -3.63
C LEU A 103 18.10 -27.33 -4.65
N VAL A 104 16.86 -27.34 -4.20
CA VAL A 104 15.68 -27.52 -5.07
C VAL A 104 14.90 -26.23 -5.08
N GLU A 105 14.79 -25.60 -6.24
CA GLU A 105 14.09 -24.32 -6.44
C GLU A 105 12.81 -24.56 -7.24
N ALA A 106 11.68 -24.06 -6.79
CA ALA A 106 10.44 -24.09 -7.53
C ALA A 106 10.23 -22.74 -8.24
N ASN A 107 9.89 -22.77 -9.53
CA ASN A 107 9.37 -21.59 -10.23
C ASN A 107 7.85 -21.63 -10.17
N ILE A 108 7.27 -20.70 -9.41
CA ILE A 108 5.82 -20.61 -9.21
C ILE A 108 5.33 -19.34 -9.89
N ARG A 109 4.48 -19.49 -10.89
CA ARG A 109 3.78 -18.39 -11.55
C ARG A 109 2.58 -18.02 -10.70
N ILE A 110 2.37 -16.71 -10.48
CA ILE A 110 1.27 -16.15 -9.71
C ILE A 110 0.60 -15.07 -10.57
N GLN A 111 -0.70 -15.19 -10.76
CA GLN A 111 -1.50 -14.20 -11.49
C GLN A 111 -2.30 -13.36 -10.52
N ALA A 112 -2.08 -12.05 -10.56
CA ALA A 112 -2.75 -11.09 -9.70
C ALA A 112 -3.04 -9.79 -10.47
N GLU A 113 -4.27 -9.29 -10.38
CA GLU A 113 -4.67 -7.98 -10.93
C GLU A 113 -4.30 -7.75 -12.42
N GLY A 114 -4.28 -8.83 -13.22
CA GLY A 114 -3.91 -8.78 -14.63
C GLY A 114 -2.40 -8.73 -14.90
N GLN A 115 -1.58 -8.89 -13.88
CA GLN A 115 -0.13 -9.01 -13.94
C GLN A 115 0.32 -10.41 -13.56
N GLU A 116 1.53 -10.77 -14.01
CA GLU A 116 2.17 -12.04 -13.73
C GLU A 116 3.41 -11.82 -12.87
N TYR A 117 3.50 -12.56 -11.77
CA TYR A 117 4.63 -12.58 -10.84
C TYR A 117 5.23 -13.98 -10.82
N VAL A 118 6.51 -14.07 -10.51
CA VAL A 118 7.22 -15.37 -10.39
C VAL A 118 7.87 -15.43 -9.02
N ALA A 119 7.44 -16.41 -8.20
CA ALA A 119 8.10 -16.76 -6.95
C ALA A 119 9.08 -17.91 -7.15
N ARG A 120 10.25 -17.85 -6.47
CA ARG A 120 11.32 -18.85 -6.54
C ARG A 120 11.74 -19.35 -5.16
N PRO A 121 10.84 -19.91 -4.38
CA PRO A 121 11.21 -20.49 -3.08
C PRO A 121 12.12 -21.70 -3.29
N ALA A 122 13.07 -21.90 -2.36
CA ALA A 122 14.00 -23.00 -2.43
C ALA A 122 14.01 -23.85 -1.17
N TYR A 123 14.30 -25.13 -1.38
CA TYR A 123 14.46 -26.16 -0.37
C TYR A 123 15.91 -26.64 -0.40
N ILE A 124 16.59 -26.58 0.75
CA ILE A 124 17.99 -26.95 0.88
C ILE A 124 18.07 -28.26 1.69
N ILE A 125 18.85 -29.19 1.18
CA ILE A 125 19.25 -30.42 1.91
C ILE A 125 20.75 -30.34 2.08
N ASP A 126 21.22 -30.32 3.32
CA ASP A 126 22.65 -30.28 3.67
C ASP A 126 22.89 -31.28 4.81
N ASP A 127 23.69 -32.33 4.55
CA ASP A 127 24.10 -33.38 5.52
C ASP A 127 22.99 -33.80 6.51
N ASN A 128 21.79 -34.15 6.05
CA ASN A 128 20.59 -34.48 6.82
C ASN A 128 19.86 -33.30 7.52
N GLN A 129 20.27 -32.07 7.29
CA GLN A 129 19.52 -30.89 7.70
C GLN A 129 18.73 -30.34 6.52
N VAL A 130 17.53 -29.88 6.82
CA VAL A 130 16.64 -29.27 5.83
C VAL A 130 16.51 -27.80 6.16
N GLY A 131 16.76 -26.98 5.15
CA GLY A 131 16.55 -25.53 5.21
C GLY A 131 15.53 -25.09 4.18
N PHE A 132 14.92 -23.95 4.43
CA PHE A 132 13.96 -23.32 3.54
C PHE A 132 14.41 -21.89 3.22
N ILE A 133 14.43 -21.54 1.96
CA ILE A 133 14.61 -20.15 1.52
C ILE A 133 13.27 -19.72 0.95
N PRO A 134 12.51 -18.90 1.68
CA PRO A 134 11.27 -18.34 1.14
C PRO A 134 11.58 -17.30 0.07
N ASP A 135 10.62 -17.07 -0.80
CA ASP A 135 10.60 -15.92 -1.68
C ASP A 135 9.45 -14.99 -1.27
N ILE A 136 9.72 -13.68 -1.29
CA ILE A 136 8.78 -12.65 -0.86
C ILE A 136 8.43 -11.80 -2.08
N ILE A 137 7.12 -11.70 -2.35
CA ILE A 137 6.59 -10.80 -3.36
C ILE A 137 5.92 -9.65 -2.63
N ASP A 138 6.66 -8.56 -2.44
CA ASP A 138 6.22 -7.40 -1.66
C ASP A 138 4.95 -6.78 -2.25
N ASP A 139 4.85 -6.68 -3.58
CA ASP A 139 3.66 -6.15 -4.27
C ASP A 139 2.37 -6.90 -3.94
N LEU A 140 2.48 -8.20 -3.63
CA LEU A 140 1.33 -9.04 -3.28
C LEU A 140 1.18 -9.24 -1.77
N GLY A 141 2.20 -8.87 -0.99
CA GLY A 141 2.26 -9.14 0.44
C GLY A 141 2.24 -10.65 0.73
N ILE A 142 2.95 -11.44 -0.08
CA ILE A 142 3.00 -12.91 0.05
C ILE A 142 4.44 -13.37 0.20
N LYS A 143 4.63 -14.31 1.11
CA LYS A 143 5.88 -15.02 1.35
C LYS A 143 5.65 -16.50 1.10
N VAL A 144 6.36 -17.08 0.14
CA VAL A 144 6.13 -18.43 -0.37
C VAL A 144 7.29 -19.33 0.01
N TYR A 145 6.97 -20.56 0.37
CA TYR A 145 7.95 -21.60 0.76
C TYR A 145 7.72 -22.87 -0.05
N LEU A 146 8.79 -23.52 -0.47
CA LEU A 146 8.77 -24.93 -0.84
C LEU A 146 9.05 -25.75 0.43
N SER A 147 7.99 -26.28 1.08
CA SER A 147 8.08 -26.86 2.43
C SER A 147 8.36 -28.34 2.43
N GLU A 148 7.93 -29.08 1.41
CA GLU A 148 8.11 -30.52 1.35
C GLU A 148 8.07 -30.99 -0.12
N ILE A 149 8.82 -32.04 -0.38
CA ILE A 149 8.84 -32.70 -1.71
C ILE A 149 8.44 -34.14 -1.48
N LEU A 150 7.39 -34.62 -2.18
CA LEU A 150 6.88 -35.99 -2.13
C LEU A 150 7.13 -36.70 -3.47
N PRO A 151 8.33 -37.25 -3.70
CA PRO A 151 8.69 -37.82 -5.02
C PRO A 151 7.83 -39.02 -5.43
N LYS A 152 7.30 -39.77 -4.44
CA LYS A 152 6.45 -40.93 -4.74
C LYS A 152 5.06 -40.59 -5.24
N GLU A 153 4.57 -39.40 -4.90
CA GLU A 153 3.25 -38.90 -5.28
C GLU A 153 3.32 -37.84 -6.39
N ASP A 154 4.55 -37.45 -6.77
CA ASP A 154 4.80 -36.34 -7.70
C ASP A 154 4.14 -35.03 -7.23
N LYS A 155 4.23 -34.78 -5.92
CA LYS A 155 3.64 -33.61 -5.27
C LYS A 155 4.65 -32.80 -4.51
N PHE A 156 4.36 -31.50 -4.44
CA PHE A 156 5.12 -30.50 -3.72
C PHE A 156 4.20 -29.80 -2.73
N LYS A 157 4.67 -29.64 -1.49
CA LYS A 157 3.97 -28.84 -0.49
C LYS A 157 4.45 -27.41 -0.59
N ILE A 158 3.59 -26.56 -1.07
CA ILE A 158 3.81 -25.11 -1.08
C ILE A 158 3.13 -24.56 0.16
N SER A 159 3.90 -23.83 0.97
CA SER A 159 3.35 -23.09 2.11
C SER A 159 3.50 -21.61 1.87
N PHE A 160 2.61 -20.82 2.44
CA PHE A 160 2.64 -19.37 2.29
C PHE A 160 2.17 -18.66 3.54
N GLU A 161 2.64 -17.46 3.72
CA GLU A 161 2.22 -16.49 4.72
C GLU A 161 1.81 -15.22 3.97
N THR A 162 0.82 -14.53 4.46
CA THR A 162 0.37 -13.26 3.89
C THR A 162 0.56 -12.14 4.89
N THR A 163 0.79 -10.94 4.37
CA THR A 163 0.80 -9.75 5.20
C THR A 163 -0.22 -8.76 4.67
N GLN A 164 -0.67 -7.89 5.53
CA GLN A 164 -1.54 -6.81 5.12
C GLN A 164 -0.74 -5.82 4.27
N LYS A 165 -1.20 -5.56 3.04
CA LYS A 165 -0.59 -4.52 2.20
C LYS A 165 -0.64 -3.18 2.92
N ASN A 166 0.41 -2.40 2.77
CA ASN A 166 0.39 -1.00 3.19
C ASN A 166 -0.72 -0.26 2.45
N TRP A 167 -1.56 0.44 3.19
CA TRP A 167 -2.69 1.17 2.64
C TRP A 167 -2.70 2.61 3.15
N VAL A 168 -3.15 3.50 2.31
CA VAL A 168 -3.27 4.92 2.62
C VAL A 168 -4.74 5.31 2.50
N ILE A 169 -5.30 5.94 3.53
CA ILE A 169 -6.62 6.54 3.44
C ILE A 169 -6.47 8.00 3.06
N ILE A 170 -7.06 8.36 1.93
CA ILE A 170 -7.11 9.72 1.43
C ILE A 170 -8.56 10.19 1.51
N GLU A 171 -8.77 11.35 2.09
CA GLU A 171 -10.06 12.03 2.07
C GLU A 171 -10.01 13.18 1.09
N ALA A 172 -10.91 13.16 0.12
CA ALA A 172 -11.13 14.25 -0.82
C ALA A 172 -12.51 14.86 -0.57
N SER A 173 -12.59 16.17 -0.46
CA SER A 173 -13.85 16.88 -0.28
C SER A 173 -13.94 18.10 -1.20
N LYS A 174 -15.13 18.27 -1.79
CA LYS A 174 -15.50 19.41 -2.61
C LYS A 174 -16.39 20.34 -1.78
N LYS A 175 -15.98 21.57 -1.60
CA LYS A 175 -16.71 22.59 -0.81
C LYS A 175 -17.26 23.66 -1.73
N PRO A 176 -18.52 23.53 -2.16
CA PRO A 176 -19.11 24.50 -3.07
C PRO A 176 -19.41 25.81 -2.35
N LEU A 177 -19.28 26.92 -3.07
CA LEU A 177 -19.71 28.27 -2.68
C LEU A 177 -19.11 28.81 -1.38
N ILE A 178 -17.95 28.34 -0.95
CA ILE A 178 -17.31 28.80 0.29
C ILE A 178 -17.01 30.30 0.25
N ASN A 179 -16.65 30.84 -0.91
CA ASN A 179 -16.38 32.25 -1.10
C ASN A 179 -17.65 33.10 -0.98
N LEU A 180 -18.81 32.58 -1.36
CA LEU A 180 -20.09 33.27 -1.19
C LEU A 180 -20.46 33.42 0.29
N MET A 181 -20.13 32.43 1.10
CA MET A 181 -20.28 32.51 2.56
C MET A 181 -19.47 33.66 3.16
N TRP A 182 -18.21 33.82 2.75
CA TRP A 182 -17.36 34.93 3.18
C TRP A 182 -17.89 36.30 2.73
N ILE A 183 -18.36 36.40 1.49
CA ILE A 183 -18.99 37.63 0.97
C ILE A 183 -20.20 37.98 1.84
N GLY A 184 -21.08 37.04 2.15
CA GLY A 184 -22.22 37.25 3.02
C GLY A 184 -21.83 37.73 4.42
N PHE A 185 -20.79 37.16 4.98
CA PHE A 185 -20.22 37.58 6.28
C PHE A 185 -19.72 39.04 6.27
N PHE A 186 -18.98 39.42 5.22
CA PHE A 186 -18.50 40.82 5.07
C PHE A 186 -19.64 41.81 4.87
N ILE A 187 -20.68 41.46 4.10
CA ILE A 187 -21.87 42.29 3.93
C ILE A 187 -22.57 42.50 5.26
N MET A 188 -22.69 41.46 6.10
CA MET A 188 -23.29 41.53 7.41
C MET A 188 -22.51 42.50 8.34
N ILE A 189 -21.16 42.34 8.40
CA ILE A 189 -20.31 43.25 9.19
C ILE A 189 -20.45 44.70 8.73
N PHE A 190 -20.46 44.93 7.42
CA PHE A 190 -20.64 46.27 6.83
C PHE A 190 -22.01 46.85 7.22
N GLY A 191 -23.08 46.08 7.12
CA GLY A 191 -24.42 46.49 7.54
C GLY A 191 -24.50 46.86 9.02
N LEU A 192 -23.88 46.06 9.90
CA LEU A 192 -23.77 46.38 11.34
C LEU A 192 -23.02 47.69 11.57
N SER A 193 -21.89 47.90 10.89
CA SER A 193 -21.07 49.14 11.00
C SER A 193 -21.87 50.37 10.63
N LEU A 194 -22.64 50.31 9.53
CA LEU A 194 -23.51 51.43 9.14
C LEU A 194 -24.62 51.67 10.18
N SER A 195 -25.18 50.62 10.77
CA SER A 195 -26.22 50.75 11.80
C SER A 195 -25.68 51.46 13.04
N PHE A 196 -24.49 51.12 13.53
CA PHE A 196 -23.86 51.78 14.64
C PHE A 196 -23.56 53.26 14.38
N ASN A 197 -23.14 53.65 13.18
CA ASN A 197 -22.94 55.03 12.83
C ASN A 197 -24.22 55.81 12.81
N LYS A 198 -25.34 55.25 12.35
CA LYS A 198 -26.64 55.91 12.36
C LYS A 198 -27.16 56.22 13.78
N ILE A 199 -26.92 55.35 14.74
CA ILE A 199 -27.32 55.53 16.15
C ILE A 199 -26.57 56.72 16.77
N LYS A 200 -25.32 56.99 16.40
CA LYS A 200 -24.57 58.17 16.86
C LYS A 200 -25.10 59.50 16.37
N PHE A 201 -25.68 59.56 15.18
CA PHE A 201 -26.25 60.77 14.59
C PHE A 201 -27.65 61.12 15.08
N THR A 202 -28.35 60.22 15.76
CA THR A 202 -29.74 60.43 16.28
C THR A 202 -29.74 60.95 17.71
N ASN A 203 -28.60 61.04 18.40
CA ASN A 203 -28.45 61.46 19.83
C ASN A 203 -27.77 62.86 19.93
N VAL A 204 -27.93 63.77 18.93
CA VAL A 204 -27.53 65.17 18.99
C VAL A 204 -28.76 66.09 18.89
#